data_cfbd5762617146f8f55c99fb683665b9
#
_entry.id   cfbd5762617146f8f55c99fb683665b9
#
_cell.length_a   1.000
_cell.length_b   1.000
_cell.length_c   1.000
_cell.angle_alpha   90.00
_cell.angle_beta   90.00
_cell.angle_gamma   90.00
#
_symmetry.space_group_name_H-M   'P 1'
#
loop_
_entity.id
_entity.type
_entity.pdbx_description
1 polymer ?
#
loop_
_entity_poly.entity_id
_entity_poly.type
_entity_poly.pdbx_seq_one_letter_code
_entity_poly.pdbx_strand_id
1 'polypeptide(L)'
;HPHPMLKHAHLCATRWLGPTDKLFQVLSRRIIDRNWFPAVNRPGFQVNRPDSHWFLEQFIPFDYATLSMEPSKEDSQQFDFSAGRSGDWRRAPITWEPYHPDHDDYQKIGNCRRIIARCLNIGTRAYLMDEKEVRRAFDESRQNKNVILSFANHDFRDLRVDVVEAHRLLTKVSRDYEDVEFIYCEGVDAMRKAMKLEKKGRCELSLEINKNSENAHTLKIISSSPTFGPQPFFAFKTVTGQYFHDNLDFQSPFKEWSYTFDEETMPLHAIESIGVATNNSY
;
A
#
# COMPACT_ATOMS: atom_id res chain seq x y z
N HIS A 1 -4.75 2.99 -7.25
CA HIS A 1 -4.10 3.10 -8.54
C HIS A 1 -3.65 4.53 -8.77
N PRO A 2 -2.35 4.82 -9.00
CA PRO A 2 -1.98 6.05 -9.67
C PRO A 2 -2.71 6.07 -11.00
N HIS A 3 -3.54 7.09 -11.22
CA HIS A 3 -4.39 7.10 -12.41
C HIS A 3 -3.60 7.55 -13.63
N PRO A 4 -3.77 6.89 -14.77
CA PRO A 4 -3.08 7.24 -15.98
C PRO A 4 -3.46 8.62 -16.51
N MET A 5 -2.46 9.47 -16.59
CA MET A 5 -2.52 10.69 -17.40
C MET A 5 -2.05 10.47 -18.84
N LEU A 6 -1.51 9.30 -19.12
CA LEU A 6 -0.99 8.96 -20.44
C LEU A 6 -2.01 8.12 -21.22
N LYS A 7 -1.94 8.17 -22.53
CA LYS A 7 -2.87 7.47 -23.44
C LYS A 7 -2.98 5.97 -23.19
N HIS A 8 -1.94 5.36 -22.65
CA HIS A 8 -1.92 3.93 -22.35
C HIS A 8 -1.78 3.69 -20.84
N ALA A 9 -2.74 2.99 -20.27
CA ALA A 9 -2.85 2.75 -18.83
C ALA A 9 -1.56 2.15 -18.21
N HIS A 10 -0.88 1.23 -18.90
CA HIS A 10 0.35 0.61 -18.41
C HIS A 10 1.52 1.60 -18.29
N LEU A 11 1.62 2.60 -19.18
CA LEU A 11 2.66 3.62 -19.05
C LEU A 11 2.50 4.49 -17.81
N CYS A 12 1.31 4.59 -17.30
CA CYS A 12 1.00 5.37 -16.12
C CYS A 12 1.24 4.60 -14.83
N ALA A 13 0.95 3.31 -14.87
CA ALA A 13 1.30 2.42 -13.76
C ALA A 13 2.81 2.32 -13.55
N THR A 14 3.60 2.54 -14.60
CA THR A 14 5.08 2.49 -14.56
C THR A 14 5.76 3.83 -14.29
N ARG A 15 5.02 4.92 -14.22
CA ARG A 15 5.57 6.27 -13.98
C ARG A 15 4.95 6.88 -12.73
N TRP A 16 5.68 6.81 -11.64
CA TRP A 16 5.24 7.39 -10.38
C TRP A 16 5.52 8.89 -10.30
N LEU A 17 6.71 9.33 -10.66
CA LEU A 17 7.15 10.72 -10.49
C LEU A 17 6.34 11.73 -11.33
N GLY A 18 5.91 11.37 -12.53
CA GLY A 18 5.14 12.27 -13.38
C GLY A 18 3.74 12.62 -12.85
N PRO A 19 2.94 11.65 -12.36
CA PRO A 19 1.58 11.89 -11.85
C PRO A 19 1.49 12.06 -10.33
N THR A 20 2.59 12.31 -9.63
CA THR A 20 2.62 12.34 -8.16
C THR A 20 1.73 13.44 -7.59
N ASP A 21 1.71 14.61 -8.20
CA ASP A 21 0.81 15.72 -7.84
C ASP A 21 -0.66 15.31 -7.85
N LYS A 22 -1.08 14.53 -8.86
CA LYS A 22 -2.46 14.02 -8.92
C LYS A 22 -2.75 12.94 -7.88
N LEU A 23 -1.79 12.09 -7.59
CA LEU A 23 -1.92 11.14 -6.49
C LEU A 23 -2.11 11.88 -5.16
N PHE A 24 -1.30 12.90 -4.92
CA PHE A 24 -1.41 13.73 -3.72
C PHE A 24 -2.77 14.43 -3.65
N GLN A 25 -3.26 15.01 -4.74
CA GLN A 25 -4.59 15.59 -4.80
C GLN A 25 -5.70 14.57 -4.48
N VAL A 26 -5.60 13.36 -5.02
CA VAL A 26 -6.57 12.27 -4.74
C VAL A 26 -6.54 11.87 -3.27
N LEU A 27 -5.36 11.71 -2.69
CA LEU A 27 -5.22 11.36 -1.26
C LEU A 27 -5.71 12.51 -0.38
N SER A 28 -5.34 13.75 -0.67
CA SER A 28 -5.82 14.95 0.05
C SER A 28 -7.34 15.03 0.05
N ARG A 29 -7.96 14.83 -1.10
CA ARG A 29 -9.43 14.77 -1.22
C ARG A 29 -10.04 13.63 -0.41
N ARG A 30 -9.42 12.45 -0.39
CA ARG A 30 -9.91 11.32 0.40
C ARG A 30 -9.83 11.58 1.89
N ILE A 31 -8.75 12.21 2.35
CA ILE A 31 -8.58 12.58 3.75
C ILE A 31 -9.62 13.63 4.15
N ILE A 32 -9.71 14.72 3.40
CA ILE A 32 -10.55 15.89 3.75
C ILE A 32 -12.02 15.58 3.57
N ASP A 33 -12.43 15.05 2.41
CA ASP A 33 -13.85 14.88 2.07
C ASP A 33 -14.44 13.57 2.60
N ARG A 34 -13.61 12.57 2.94
CA ARG A 34 -14.06 11.22 3.29
C ARG A 34 -13.52 10.70 4.62
N ASN A 35 -12.66 11.44 5.27
CA ASN A 35 -11.98 11.02 6.51
C ASN A 35 -11.36 9.60 6.36
N TRP A 36 -10.69 9.37 5.23
CA TRP A 36 -10.16 8.06 4.89
C TRP A 36 -8.71 8.14 4.40
N PHE A 37 -7.87 7.23 4.90
CA PHE A 37 -6.47 7.08 4.48
C PHE A 37 -6.15 5.59 4.31
N PRO A 38 -5.37 5.19 3.27
CA PRO A 38 -5.09 3.78 2.99
C PRO A 38 -4.05 3.20 3.95
N ALA A 39 -4.29 1.97 4.40
CA ALA A 39 -3.30 1.15 5.10
C ALA A 39 -2.71 0.04 4.21
N VAL A 40 -3.33 -0.21 3.08
CA VAL A 40 -2.95 -1.28 2.15
C VAL A 40 -2.78 -0.72 0.75
N ASN A 41 -1.70 -1.10 0.10
CA ASN A 41 -1.44 -0.86 -1.31
C ASN A 41 -1.62 -2.15 -2.13
N ARG A 42 -2.25 -2.01 -3.28
CA ARG A 42 -2.20 -2.99 -4.36
C ARG A 42 -2.22 -2.22 -5.66
N PRO A 43 -1.05 -1.96 -6.27
CA PRO A 43 -0.93 -1.05 -7.41
C PRO A 43 -1.51 -1.65 -8.68
N GLY A 44 -1.89 -0.79 -9.61
CA GLY A 44 -2.25 -1.20 -10.95
C GLY A 44 -1.10 -1.90 -11.65
N PHE A 45 -1.41 -2.98 -12.37
CA PHE A 45 -0.40 -3.83 -13.01
C PHE A 45 0.70 -4.33 -12.07
N GLN A 46 0.42 -4.34 -10.76
CA GLN A 46 1.37 -4.72 -9.70
C GLN A 46 2.73 -4.00 -9.81
N VAL A 47 2.70 -2.79 -10.30
CA VAL A 47 3.93 -2.00 -10.50
C VAL A 47 4.44 -1.46 -9.18
N ASN A 48 5.63 -1.88 -8.82
CA ASN A 48 6.46 -1.22 -7.82
C ASN A 48 7.74 -0.71 -8.49
N ARG A 49 8.23 0.41 -8.01
CA ARG A 49 9.44 1.08 -8.50
C ARG A 49 10.17 1.70 -7.31
N PRO A 50 11.44 2.08 -7.44
CA PRO A 50 12.14 2.74 -6.35
C PRO A 50 11.40 3.96 -5.80
N ASP A 51 10.85 4.80 -6.67
CA ASP A 51 10.11 6.00 -6.27
C ASP A 51 8.80 5.68 -5.52
N SER A 52 8.01 4.70 -5.99
CA SER A 52 6.81 4.26 -5.28
C SER A 52 7.16 3.52 -3.99
N HIS A 53 8.26 2.78 -3.98
CA HIS A 53 8.75 2.10 -2.80
C HIS A 53 9.01 3.09 -1.66
N TRP A 54 9.71 4.20 -1.93
CA TRP A 54 10.00 5.23 -0.93
C TRP A 54 8.75 5.97 -0.45
N PHE A 55 7.80 6.25 -1.35
CA PHE A 55 6.51 6.83 -0.96
C PHE A 55 5.73 5.89 -0.03
N LEU A 56 5.63 4.61 -0.38
CA LEU A 56 4.91 3.62 0.42
C LEU A 56 5.58 3.44 1.80
N GLU A 57 6.91 3.44 1.87
CA GLU A 57 7.67 3.34 3.12
C GLU A 57 7.38 4.51 4.08
N GLN A 58 6.96 5.66 3.55
CA GLN A 58 6.58 6.81 4.37
C GLN A 58 5.15 6.73 4.91
N PHE A 59 4.22 6.12 4.16
CA PHE A 59 2.80 6.31 4.44
C PHE A 59 1.98 5.03 4.56
N ILE A 60 2.36 3.95 3.86
CA ILE A 60 1.49 2.77 3.68
C ILE A 60 2.19 1.49 4.15
N PRO A 61 1.75 0.89 5.28
CA PRO A 61 2.46 -0.23 5.89
C PRO A 61 2.41 -1.55 5.11
N PHE A 62 1.32 -1.83 4.41
CA PHE A 62 1.08 -3.15 3.81
C PHE A 62 0.94 -3.08 2.30
N ASP A 63 1.60 -4.01 1.61
CA ASP A 63 1.64 -4.02 0.15
C ASP A 63 1.39 -5.45 -0.39
N TYR A 64 0.39 -5.58 -1.25
CA TYR A 64 0.01 -6.83 -1.90
C TYR A 64 0.36 -6.77 -3.40
N ALA A 65 1.56 -6.33 -3.73
CA ALA A 65 1.95 -6.07 -5.11
C ALA A 65 2.75 -7.21 -5.76
N THR A 66 3.33 -8.13 -4.98
CA THR A 66 4.24 -9.14 -5.52
C THR A 66 3.52 -10.19 -6.35
N LEU A 67 3.93 -10.32 -7.62
CA LEU A 67 3.49 -11.37 -8.54
C LEU A 67 4.56 -12.44 -8.77
N SER A 68 5.50 -12.59 -7.85
CA SER A 68 6.60 -13.52 -8.04
C SER A 68 6.09 -14.95 -8.23
N MET A 69 6.56 -15.60 -9.27
CA MET A 69 6.27 -17.00 -9.63
C MET A 69 7.54 -17.68 -10.09
N GLU A 70 7.55 -19.01 -10.08
CA GLU A 70 8.62 -19.75 -10.75
C GLU A 70 8.62 -19.40 -12.23
N PRO A 71 9.81 -19.11 -12.81
CA PRO A 71 9.92 -18.83 -14.23
C PRO A 71 9.39 -20.01 -15.06
N SER A 72 8.42 -19.79 -15.91
CA SER A 72 7.97 -20.73 -16.91
C SER A 72 8.42 -20.28 -18.30
N LYS A 73 8.53 -21.21 -19.24
CA LYS A 73 8.81 -20.87 -20.64
C LYS A 73 7.70 -20.02 -21.25
N GLU A 74 6.48 -20.19 -20.77
CA GLU A 74 5.30 -19.45 -21.21
C GLU A 74 5.34 -18.01 -20.71
N ASP A 75 5.82 -17.79 -19.48
CA ASP A 75 5.93 -16.46 -18.88
C ASP A 75 6.93 -15.56 -19.61
N SER A 76 8.03 -16.11 -20.13
CA SER A 76 9.02 -15.35 -20.89
C SER A 76 8.50 -14.85 -22.25
N GLN A 77 7.42 -15.42 -22.74
CA GLN A 77 6.78 -15.05 -24.00
C GLN A 77 5.56 -14.14 -23.80
N GLN A 78 5.15 -13.90 -22.57
CA GLN A 78 3.99 -13.04 -22.32
C GLN A 78 4.33 -11.59 -22.68
N PHE A 79 3.44 -11.01 -23.47
CA PHE A 79 3.54 -9.62 -23.90
C PHE A 79 3.65 -8.64 -22.73
N ASP A 80 3.05 -8.97 -21.59
CA ASP A 80 3.06 -8.12 -20.41
C ASP A 80 4.46 -7.98 -19.79
N PHE A 81 5.30 -8.99 -19.88
CA PHE A 81 6.71 -8.90 -19.47
C PHE A 81 7.57 -8.18 -20.49
N SER A 82 7.45 -8.56 -21.77
CA SER A 82 8.26 -7.99 -22.83
C SER A 82 7.97 -6.50 -23.08
N ALA A 83 6.72 -6.08 -22.84
CA ALA A 83 6.28 -4.70 -23.03
C ALA A 83 6.33 -3.85 -21.73
N GLY A 84 6.82 -4.38 -20.62
CA GLY A 84 6.90 -3.66 -19.34
C GLY A 84 5.56 -3.23 -18.76
N ARG A 85 4.50 -3.99 -19.04
CA ARG A 85 3.15 -3.69 -18.55
C ARG A 85 2.93 -4.01 -17.10
N SER A 86 3.59 -5.05 -16.60
CA SER A 86 3.51 -5.49 -15.21
C SER A 86 4.74 -5.05 -14.43
N GLY A 87 4.62 -4.97 -13.11
CA GLY A 87 5.75 -4.76 -12.23
C GLY A 87 6.79 -5.86 -12.37
N ASP A 88 8.06 -5.51 -12.20
CA ASP A 88 9.14 -6.48 -12.17
C ASP A 88 9.24 -7.13 -10.78
N TRP A 89 8.92 -8.41 -10.71
CA TRP A 89 8.97 -9.21 -9.48
C TRP A 89 9.81 -10.49 -9.65
N ARG A 90 10.62 -10.58 -10.71
CA ARG A 90 11.38 -11.79 -11.05
C ARG A 90 12.41 -12.20 -10.01
N ARG A 91 12.88 -11.25 -9.18
CA ARG A 91 13.86 -11.49 -8.13
C ARG A 91 13.25 -11.54 -6.74
N ALA A 92 11.96 -11.23 -6.61
CA ALA A 92 11.28 -11.26 -5.33
C ALA A 92 11.05 -12.70 -4.84
N PRO A 93 10.94 -12.91 -3.54
CA PRO A 93 10.63 -14.22 -2.98
C PRO A 93 9.35 -14.80 -3.58
N ILE A 94 9.38 -16.07 -3.95
CA ILE A 94 8.21 -16.81 -4.43
C ILE A 94 7.40 -17.48 -3.32
N THR A 95 7.83 -17.30 -2.08
CA THR A 95 7.13 -17.77 -0.88
C THR A 95 5.84 -16.98 -0.64
N TRP A 96 4.88 -17.62 0.04
CA TRP A 96 3.68 -16.98 0.55
C TRP A 96 3.88 -16.32 1.93
N GLU A 97 5.11 -16.39 2.46
CA GLU A 97 5.50 -15.66 3.65
C GLU A 97 5.74 -14.18 3.31
N PRO A 98 5.09 -13.24 4.02
CA PRO A 98 5.33 -11.81 3.82
C PRO A 98 6.76 -11.43 4.25
N TYR A 99 7.30 -10.37 3.67
CA TYR A 99 8.65 -9.91 3.98
C TYR A 99 8.75 -8.39 4.09
N HIS A 100 9.72 -7.94 4.87
CA HIS A 100 10.17 -6.56 4.88
C HIS A 100 11.13 -6.36 3.69
N PRO A 101 10.89 -5.40 2.79
CA PRO A 101 11.80 -5.17 1.68
C PRO A 101 13.08 -4.45 2.10
N ASP A 102 14.09 -4.58 1.28
CA ASP A 102 15.32 -3.80 1.37
C ASP A 102 15.07 -2.36 0.88
N HIS A 103 15.81 -1.39 1.42
CA HIS A 103 15.65 0.02 1.10
C HIS A 103 15.90 0.33 -0.39
N ASP A 104 16.92 -0.28 -0.97
CA ASP A 104 17.33 0.02 -2.34
C ASP A 104 16.70 -0.92 -3.37
N ASP A 105 16.20 -2.08 -2.91
CA ASP A 105 15.63 -3.10 -3.78
C ASP A 105 14.40 -3.76 -3.15
N TYR A 106 13.21 -3.28 -3.51
CA TYR A 106 11.95 -3.80 -2.99
C TYR A 106 11.73 -5.31 -3.26
N GLN A 107 12.50 -5.92 -4.15
CA GLN A 107 12.46 -7.35 -4.43
C GLN A 107 13.34 -8.20 -3.49
N LYS A 108 14.18 -7.57 -2.68
CA LYS A 108 15.00 -8.26 -1.68
C LYS A 108 14.38 -8.16 -0.30
N ILE A 109 14.64 -9.18 0.51
CA ILE A 109 14.35 -9.14 1.94
C ILE A 109 15.34 -8.18 2.61
N GLY A 110 14.85 -7.30 3.45
CA GLY A 110 15.60 -6.27 4.15
C GLY A 110 14.94 -5.84 5.45
N ASN A 111 15.01 -4.56 5.77
CA ASN A 111 14.59 -4.01 7.06
C ASN A 111 13.72 -2.75 6.94
N CYS A 112 13.13 -2.47 5.80
CA CYS A 112 12.11 -1.43 5.70
C CYS A 112 10.94 -1.70 6.66
N ARG A 113 10.24 -0.66 7.04
CA ARG A 113 9.07 -0.79 7.93
C ARG A 113 7.88 -1.43 7.25
N ARG A 114 7.66 -1.15 5.97
CA ARG A 114 6.52 -1.74 5.28
C ARG A 114 6.74 -3.24 5.02
N ILE A 115 5.64 -3.93 4.77
CA ILE A 115 5.61 -5.37 4.55
C ILE A 115 4.98 -5.66 3.21
N ILE A 116 5.61 -6.54 2.45
CA ILE A 116 5.14 -6.99 1.13
C ILE A 116 4.65 -8.43 1.23
N ALA A 117 3.45 -8.69 0.74
CA ALA A 117 2.91 -10.03 0.55
C ALA A 117 2.72 -10.34 -0.93
N ARG A 118 2.87 -11.59 -1.27
CA ARG A 118 2.56 -12.12 -2.59
C ARG A 118 1.06 -12.09 -2.83
N CYS A 119 0.63 -11.71 -4.04
CA CYS A 119 -0.78 -11.67 -4.41
C CYS A 119 -0.95 -12.01 -5.88
N LEU A 120 -1.45 -13.21 -6.16
CA LEU A 120 -1.68 -13.67 -7.53
C LEU A 120 -3.08 -13.28 -8.02
N ASN A 121 -3.31 -13.43 -9.32
CA ASN A 121 -4.61 -13.16 -9.90
C ASN A 121 -5.49 -14.42 -9.86
N ILE A 122 -6.80 -14.22 -9.73
CA ILE A 122 -7.78 -15.26 -9.96
C ILE A 122 -8.64 -14.90 -11.18
N GLY A 123 -9.05 -15.89 -11.96
CA GLY A 123 -9.90 -15.69 -13.13
C GLY A 123 -9.22 -14.94 -14.28
N THR A 124 -7.91 -14.82 -14.30
CA THR A 124 -7.12 -14.25 -15.40
C THR A 124 -6.16 -15.30 -15.97
N ARG A 125 -5.60 -15.02 -17.14
CA ARG A 125 -4.62 -15.93 -17.78
C ARG A 125 -3.18 -15.72 -17.29
N ALA A 126 -2.89 -14.59 -16.67
CA ALA A 126 -1.53 -14.23 -16.24
C ALA A 126 -1.44 -14.24 -14.72
N TYR A 127 -0.35 -14.76 -14.18
CA TYR A 127 -0.09 -14.84 -12.74
C TYR A 127 -1.24 -15.48 -11.97
N LEU A 128 -1.73 -16.59 -12.51
CA LEU A 128 -2.91 -17.27 -11.99
C LEU A 128 -2.60 -17.99 -10.69
N MET A 129 -3.45 -17.77 -9.69
CA MET A 129 -3.53 -18.64 -8.53
C MET A 129 -4.22 -19.96 -8.95
N ASP A 130 -3.44 -21.01 -9.12
CA ASP A 130 -3.88 -22.35 -9.45
C ASP A 130 -3.75 -23.31 -8.24
N GLU A 131 -4.08 -24.58 -8.46
CA GLU A 131 -3.97 -25.60 -7.41
C GLU A 131 -2.52 -25.79 -6.93
N LYS A 132 -1.53 -25.66 -7.80
CA LYS A 132 -0.11 -25.79 -7.44
C LYS A 132 0.29 -24.70 -6.45
N GLU A 133 -0.14 -23.47 -6.69
CA GLU A 133 0.14 -22.33 -5.82
C GLU A 133 -0.59 -22.43 -4.47
N VAL A 134 -1.81 -22.95 -4.47
CA VAL A 134 -2.52 -23.23 -3.20
C VAL A 134 -1.80 -24.32 -2.41
N ARG A 135 -1.39 -25.42 -3.05
CA ARG A 135 -0.61 -26.48 -2.39
C ARG A 135 0.70 -25.96 -1.82
N ARG A 136 1.41 -25.13 -2.57
CA ARG A 136 2.63 -24.45 -2.07
C ARG A 136 2.37 -23.69 -0.77
N ALA A 137 1.27 -22.94 -0.67
CA ALA A 137 0.93 -22.22 0.54
C ALA A 137 0.70 -23.15 1.74
N PHE A 138 0.02 -24.28 1.52
CA PHE A 138 -0.21 -25.28 2.56
C PHE A 138 1.09 -25.99 2.96
N ASP A 139 1.95 -26.35 2.00
CA ASP A 139 3.27 -26.93 2.28
C ASP A 139 4.16 -25.97 3.08
N GLU A 140 4.17 -24.70 2.74
CA GLU A 140 4.91 -23.68 3.48
C GLU A 140 4.35 -23.50 4.90
N SER A 141 3.05 -23.58 5.10
CA SER A 141 2.43 -23.54 6.42
C SER A 141 2.87 -24.73 7.27
N ARG A 142 2.95 -25.94 6.72
CA ARG A 142 3.50 -27.12 7.42
C ARG A 142 4.95 -26.95 7.87
N GLN A 143 5.72 -26.10 7.18
CA GLN A 143 7.10 -25.75 7.56
C GLN A 143 7.16 -24.67 8.65
N ASN A 144 6.07 -24.43 9.36
CA ASN A 144 5.92 -23.38 10.39
C ASN A 144 6.14 -21.94 9.86
N LYS A 145 5.87 -21.71 8.59
CA LYS A 145 5.88 -20.37 8.03
C LYS A 145 4.55 -19.64 8.26
N ASN A 146 4.63 -18.34 8.38
CA ASN A 146 3.45 -17.50 8.47
C ASN A 146 2.99 -17.13 7.05
N VAL A 147 1.97 -17.79 6.57
CA VAL A 147 1.53 -17.75 5.17
C VAL A 147 0.33 -16.84 5.00
N ILE A 148 0.37 -16.00 3.97
CA ILE A 148 -0.80 -15.26 3.46
C ILE A 148 -1.04 -15.71 2.02
N LEU A 149 -2.01 -16.58 1.81
CA LEU A 149 -2.47 -16.89 0.46
C LEU A 149 -3.44 -15.81 0.00
N SER A 150 -2.95 -14.85 -0.75
CA SER A 150 -3.75 -13.73 -1.23
C SER A 150 -3.95 -13.76 -2.76
N PHE A 151 -5.12 -13.34 -3.18
CA PHE A 151 -5.45 -13.23 -4.59
C PHE A 151 -6.26 -11.97 -4.88
N ALA A 152 -6.15 -11.51 -6.12
CA ALA A 152 -6.85 -10.34 -6.59
C ALA A 152 -7.67 -10.67 -7.85
N ASN A 153 -8.75 -9.95 -8.02
CA ASN A 153 -9.57 -10.00 -9.21
C ASN A 153 -9.89 -8.59 -9.72
N HIS A 154 -10.73 -8.49 -10.74
CA HIS A 154 -11.11 -7.23 -11.35
C HIS A 154 -12.61 -6.99 -11.21
N ASP A 155 -12.99 -5.78 -10.85
CA ASP A 155 -14.36 -5.35 -10.59
C ASP A 155 -15.23 -5.15 -11.85
N PHE A 156 -14.63 -5.24 -13.04
CA PHE A 156 -15.35 -5.12 -14.31
C PHE A 156 -16.07 -6.40 -14.75
N ARG A 157 -16.02 -7.47 -13.95
CA ARG A 157 -16.66 -8.76 -14.22
C ARG A 157 -17.38 -9.30 -13.00
N ASP A 158 -18.14 -10.38 -13.18
CA ASP A 158 -18.87 -11.05 -12.10
C ASP A 158 -17.89 -11.68 -11.10
N LEU A 159 -17.75 -11.07 -9.94
CA LEU A 159 -16.85 -11.52 -8.87
C LEU A 159 -17.27 -12.88 -8.28
N ARG A 160 -18.54 -13.29 -8.41
CA ARG A 160 -19.03 -14.54 -7.85
C ARG A 160 -18.30 -15.74 -8.44
N VAL A 161 -18.00 -15.71 -9.73
CA VAL A 161 -17.26 -16.78 -10.41
C VAL A 161 -15.87 -16.96 -9.80
N ASP A 162 -15.17 -15.87 -9.54
CA ASP A 162 -13.83 -15.88 -8.97
C ASP A 162 -13.83 -16.31 -7.49
N VAL A 163 -14.82 -15.88 -6.73
CA VAL A 163 -14.99 -16.30 -5.32
C VAL A 163 -15.30 -17.80 -5.24
N VAL A 164 -16.17 -18.31 -6.10
CA VAL A 164 -16.50 -19.75 -6.16
C VAL A 164 -15.25 -20.56 -6.55
N GLU A 165 -14.46 -20.10 -7.51
CA GLU A 165 -13.24 -20.78 -7.91
C GLU A 165 -12.18 -20.78 -6.80
N ALA A 166 -11.97 -19.66 -6.11
CA ALA A 166 -11.08 -19.60 -4.96
C ALA A 166 -11.51 -20.59 -3.87
N HIS A 167 -12.79 -20.60 -3.53
CA HIS A 167 -13.33 -21.53 -2.55
C HIS A 167 -13.18 -22.99 -2.98
N ARG A 168 -13.43 -23.30 -4.26
CA ARG A 168 -13.25 -24.64 -4.84
C ARG A 168 -11.80 -25.12 -4.72
N LEU A 169 -10.83 -24.27 -5.07
CA LEU A 169 -9.40 -24.58 -4.96
C LEU A 169 -8.99 -24.84 -3.52
N LEU A 170 -9.35 -23.95 -2.61
CA LEU A 170 -9.05 -24.08 -1.18
C LEU A 170 -9.68 -25.35 -0.59
N THR A 171 -10.96 -25.60 -0.84
CA THR A 171 -11.66 -26.79 -0.35
C THR A 171 -11.09 -28.08 -0.91
N LYS A 172 -10.66 -28.07 -2.18
CA LYS A 172 -10.02 -29.23 -2.80
C LYS A 172 -8.69 -29.57 -2.13
N VAL A 173 -7.83 -28.55 -1.99
CA VAL A 173 -6.48 -28.74 -1.45
C VAL A 173 -6.50 -29.05 0.04
N SER A 174 -7.31 -28.36 0.83
CA SER A 174 -7.35 -28.54 2.30
C SER A 174 -7.66 -29.97 2.74
N ARG A 175 -8.34 -30.78 1.90
CA ARG A 175 -8.61 -32.19 2.20
C ARG A 175 -7.35 -33.05 2.31
N ASP A 176 -6.27 -32.62 1.63
CA ASP A 176 -4.98 -33.30 1.67
C ASP A 176 -4.06 -32.77 2.81
N TYR A 177 -4.56 -31.77 3.57
CA TYR A 177 -3.80 -31.04 4.59
C TYR A 177 -4.64 -30.85 5.88
N GLU A 178 -5.12 -31.97 6.44
CA GLU A 178 -5.97 -31.97 7.66
C GLU A 178 -5.29 -31.33 8.88
N ASP A 179 -3.96 -31.23 8.86
CA ASP A 179 -3.13 -30.61 9.87
C ASP A 179 -2.93 -29.10 9.69
N VAL A 180 -3.46 -28.51 8.61
CA VAL A 180 -3.33 -27.07 8.31
C VAL A 180 -4.68 -26.39 8.40
N GLU A 181 -4.81 -25.46 9.32
CA GLU A 181 -5.98 -24.60 9.44
C GLU A 181 -5.76 -23.30 8.66
N PHE A 182 -6.81 -22.81 8.02
CA PHE A 182 -6.79 -21.50 7.38
C PHE A 182 -8.04 -20.69 7.76
N ILE A 183 -7.90 -19.38 7.72
CA ILE A 183 -8.97 -18.43 8.01
C ILE A 183 -9.07 -17.39 6.90
N TYR A 184 -10.28 -16.95 6.61
CA TYR A 184 -10.49 -15.78 5.74
C TYR A 184 -10.26 -14.50 6.53
N CYS A 185 -9.44 -13.61 5.96
CA CYS A 185 -9.11 -12.33 6.61
C CYS A 185 -9.14 -11.19 5.60
N GLU A 186 -9.39 -9.99 6.10
CA GLU A 186 -9.08 -8.76 5.36
C GLU A 186 -7.56 -8.55 5.31
N GLY A 187 -7.10 -7.77 4.30
CA GLY A 187 -5.67 -7.60 4.05
C GLY A 187 -4.87 -7.06 5.24
N VAL A 188 -5.44 -6.13 6.02
CA VAL A 188 -4.77 -5.60 7.22
C VAL A 188 -4.64 -6.66 8.32
N ASP A 189 -5.72 -7.39 8.58
CA ASP A 189 -5.73 -8.42 9.63
C ASP A 189 -4.87 -9.64 9.25
N ALA A 190 -4.85 -10.00 7.96
CA ALA A 190 -3.97 -11.06 7.45
C ALA A 190 -2.49 -10.72 7.68
N MET A 191 -2.06 -9.50 7.32
CA MET A 191 -0.68 -9.05 7.57
C MET A 191 -0.33 -9.06 9.05
N ARG A 192 -1.21 -8.50 9.90
CA ARG A 192 -0.97 -8.48 11.35
C ARG A 192 -0.82 -9.88 11.92
N LYS A 193 -1.68 -10.80 11.55
CA LYS A 193 -1.60 -12.19 12.02
C LYS A 193 -0.34 -12.90 11.53
N ALA A 194 -0.04 -12.84 10.26
CA ALA A 194 1.12 -13.50 9.68
C ALA A 194 2.44 -12.96 10.25
N MET A 195 2.54 -11.65 10.43
CA MET A 195 3.73 -11.01 10.96
C MET A 195 3.76 -10.95 12.51
N LYS A 196 2.74 -11.50 13.18
CA LYS A 196 2.59 -11.49 14.65
C LYS A 196 2.67 -10.08 15.24
N LEU A 197 2.10 -9.11 14.50
CA LEU A 197 2.10 -7.72 14.92
C LEU A 197 1.04 -7.49 16.00
N GLU A 198 1.42 -6.79 17.05
CA GLU A 198 0.47 -6.42 18.09
C GLU A 198 -0.60 -5.45 17.52
N LYS A 199 -1.86 -5.68 17.89
CA LYS A 199 -2.91 -4.73 17.57
C LYS A 199 -2.77 -3.53 18.51
N LYS A 200 -2.04 -2.52 18.07
CA LYS A 200 -1.94 -1.25 18.80
C LYS A 200 -3.26 -0.48 18.72
N GLY A 201 -3.53 0.31 19.75
CA GLY A 201 -4.66 1.23 19.77
C GLY A 201 -4.59 2.26 18.64
N ARG A 202 -5.65 3.06 18.49
CA ARG A 202 -5.65 4.18 17.53
C ARG A 202 -4.49 5.13 17.83
N CYS A 203 -3.79 5.51 16.78
CA CYS A 203 -2.86 6.64 16.81
C CYS A 203 -3.71 7.91 16.67
N GLU A 204 -3.84 8.65 17.75
CA GLU A 204 -4.58 9.92 17.76
C GLU A 204 -3.63 11.07 17.46
N LEU A 205 -4.06 11.95 16.56
CA LEU A 205 -3.34 13.17 16.21
C LEU A 205 -4.05 14.36 16.83
N SER A 206 -3.33 15.14 17.64
CA SER A 206 -3.79 16.43 18.11
C SER A 206 -3.22 17.54 17.23
N LEU A 207 -4.06 18.49 16.85
CA LEU A 207 -3.73 19.61 15.99
C LEU A 207 -4.00 20.92 16.75
N GLU A 208 -3.04 21.81 16.76
CA GLU A 208 -3.15 23.13 17.38
C GLU A 208 -2.58 24.19 16.44
N ILE A 209 -3.34 25.26 16.18
CA ILE A 209 -2.88 26.39 15.37
C ILE A 209 -2.59 27.57 16.30
N ASN A 210 -1.36 28.04 16.28
CA ASN A 210 -0.89 29.16 17.07
C ASN A 210 -0.57 30.32 16.15
N LYS A 211 -0.98 31.54 16.57
CA LYS A 211 -0.64 32.75 15.88
C LYS A 211 0.75 33.23 16.31
N ASN A 212 1.68 33.32 15.35
CA ASN A 212 3.05 33.78 15.62
C ASN A 212 3.20 35.30 15.41
N SER A 213 2.54 35.81 14.37
CA SER A 213 2.49 37.22 14.03
C SER A 213 1.16 37.57 13.36
N GLU A 214 1.00 38.79 12.87
CA GLU A 214 -0.22 39.18 12.17
C GLU A 214 -0.50 38.29 10.93
N ASN A 215 0.54 37.92 10.17
CA ASN A 215 0.44 37.19 8.92
C ASN A 215 1.02 35.77 8.96
N ALA A 216 1.44 35.28 10.15
CA ALA A 216 2.02 33.97 10.27
C ALA A 216 1.37 33.13 11.37
N HIS A 217 1.05 31.87 11.05
CA HIS A 217 0.48 30.92 12.00
C HIS A 217 1.25 29.60 11.91
N THR A 218 1.44 28.91 13.02
CA THR A 218 2.05 27.60 13.08
C THR A 218 1.01 26.54 13.47
N LEU A 219 0.81 25.57 12.62
CA LEU A 219 0.13 24.32 12.95
C LEU A 219 1.13 23.41 13.67
N LYS A 220 0.80 23.01 14.89
CA LYS A 220 1.50 21.97 15.63
C LYS A 220 0.71 20.67 15.56
N ILE A 221 1.40 19.55 15.29
CA ILE A 221 0.80 18.22 15.19
C ILE A 221 1.55 17.29 16.14
N ILE A 222 0.82 16.63 17.04
CA ILE A 222 1.39 15.66 17.98
C ILE A 222 0.62 14.35 17.87
N SER A 223 1.35 13.25 17.80
CA SER A 223 0.79 11.90 17.80
C SER A 223 0.83 11.29 19.21
N SER A 224 -0.26 10.64 19.61
CA SER A 224 -0.36 9.92 20.90
C SER A 224 0.58 8.73 21.01
N SER A 225 0.93 8.13 19.85
CA SER A 225 1.86 7.00 19.73
C SER A 225 2.71 7.15 18.47
N PRO A 226 3.83 6.43 18.32
CA PRO A 226 4.62 6.50 17.10
C PRO A 226 3.80 6.15 15.86
N THR A 227 3.94 6.98 14.82
CA THR A 227 3.32 6.74 13.50
C THR A 227 4.09 5.68 12.72
N PHE A 228 3.48 5.10 11.69
CA PHE A 228 4.17 4.18 10.80
C PHE A 228 5.32 4.85 10.06
N GLY A 229 5.06 5.96 9.41
CA GLY A 229 6.05 6.75 8.70
C GLY A 229 6.64 7.87 9.53
N PRO A 230 7.72 8.49 9.08
CA PRO A 230 8.41 9.55 9.82
C PRO A 230 7.56 10.81 9.98
N GLN A 231 6.58 11.02 9.10
CA GLN A 231 5.57 12.09 9.17
C GLN A 231 4.19 11.58 8.75
N PRO A 232 3.10 12.18 9.22
CA PRO A 232 1.77 11.97 8.67
C PRO A 232 1.65 12.60 7.27
N PHE A 233 0.66 12.16 6.50
CA PHE A 233 0.27 12.82 5.26
C PHE A 233 -0.49 14.09 5.62
N PHE A 234 0.04 15.24 5.23
CA PHE A 234 -0.56 16.54 5.45
C PHE A 234 -1.26 17.03 4.19
N ALA A 235 -2.52 17.40 4.31
CA ALA A 235 -3.36 17.86 3.23
C ALA A 235 -4.12 19.12 3.57
N PHE A 236 -4.36 19.97 2.60
CA PHE A 236 -5.26 21.10 2.77
C PHE A 236 -6.07 21.37 1.50
N LYS A 237 -7.24 21.96 1.70
CA LYS A 237 -8.14 22.42 0.65
C LYS A 237 -8.24 23.92 0.74
N THR A 238 -8.06 24.61 -0.39
CA THR A 238 -8.17 26.05 -0.48
C THR A 238 -9.63 26.50 -0.60
N VAL A 239 -9.88 27.77 -0.30
CA VAL A 239 -11.19 28.43 -0.52
C VAL A 239 -11.63 28.42 -2.00
N THR A 240 -10.69 28.21 -2.94
CA THR A 240 -10.97 28.02 -4.36
C THR A 240 -11.25 26.55 -4.74
N GLY A 241 -11.28 25.63 -3.75
CA GLY A 241 -11.61 24.24 -3.94
C GLY A 241 -10.48 23.35 -4.46
N GLN A 242 -9.24 23.82 -4.45
CA GLN A 242 -8.06 23.05 -4.84
C GLN A 242 -7.53 22.25 -3.66
N TYR A 243 -6.98 21.06 -3.93
CA TYR A 243 -6.41 20.19 -2.92
C TYR A 243 -4.90 20.09 -3.10
N PHE A 244 -4.19 20.22 -2.00
CA PHE A 244 -2.73 20.18 -1.94
C PHE A 244 -2.24 19.22 -0.87
N HIS A 245 -1.03 18.79 -1.04
CA HIS A 245 -0.19 18.10 -0.07
C HIS A 245 1.10 18.88 0.10
N ASP A 246 1.60 18.93 1.31
CA ASP A 246 2.93 19.44 1.59
C ASP A 246 3.62 18.62 2.69
N ASN A 247 4.91 18.79 2.82
CA ASN A 247 5.69 18.17 3.87
C ASN A 247 5.61 18.99 5.16
N LEU A 248 5.82 18.30 6.25
CA LEU A 248 5.87 18.91 7.59
C LEU A 248 7.32 19.12 8.03
N ASP A 249 7.54 20.15 8.83
CA ASP A 249 8.78 20.32 9.56
C ASP A 249 8.84 19.35 10.73
N PHE A 250 9.97 18.68 10.91
CA PHE A 250 10.17 17.70 11.97
C PHE A 250 10.60 18.36 13.26
N GLN A 251 9.79 18.25 14.31
CA GLN A 251 10.21 18.51 15.69
C GLN A 251 10.75 17.23 16.33
N SER A 252 10.04 16.13 16.14
CA SER A 252 10.48 14.79 16.50
C SER A 252 9.89 13.79 15.49
N PRO A 253 10.70 13.12 14.68
CA PRO A 253 10.21 12.11 13.72
C PRO A 253 9.30 11.09 14.41
N PHE A 254 8.25 10.65 13.74
CA PHE A 254 7.23 9.72 14.22
C PHE A 254 6.33 10.23 15.35
N LYS A 255 6.50 11.47 15.83
CA LYS A 255 5.83 11.93 17.04
C LYS A 255 5.30 13.36 16.98
N GLU A 256 6.10 14.30 16.47
CA GLU A 256 5.78 15.73 16.53
C GLU A 256 6.27 16.49 15.31
N TRP A 257 5.39 17.31 14.74
CA TRP A 257 5.65 18.08 13.52
C TRP A 257 5.01 19.45 13.62
N SER A 258 5.46 20.35 12.74
CA SER A 258 4.86 21.64 12.53
C SER A 258 4.72 22.00 11.05
N TYR A 259 3.89 23.00 10.77
CA TYR A 259 3.78 23.62 9.46
C TYR A 259 3.50 25.12 9.66
N THR A 260 4.20 25.96 8.93
CA THR A 260 4.00 27.41 8.98
C THR A 260 3.14 27.87 7.83
N PHE A 261 2.06 28.56 8.14
CA PHE A 261 1.19 29.24 7.19
C PHE A 261 1.58 30.70 7.15
N ASP A 262 2.08 31.18 6.02
CA ASP A 262 2.43 32.56 5.74
C ASP A 262 2.34 32.86 4.23
N GLU A 263 2.76 34.04 3.82
CA GLU A 263 2.73 34.45 2.42
C GLU A 263 3.79 33.75 1.52
N GLU A 264 4.81 33.14 2.14
CA GLU A 264 5.87 32.39 1.39
C GLU A 264 5.47 30.94 1.15
N THR A 265 4.64 30.36 2.01
CA THR A 265 4.14 28.99 1.88
C THR A 265 2.71 28.98 1.35
N MET A 266 1.75 29.00 2.25
CA MET A 266 0.31 29.08 1.96
C MET A 266 -0.34 29.92 3.07
N PRO A 267 -0.91 31.08 2.77
CA PRO A 267 -1.51 31.91 3.80
C PRO A 267 -2.78 31.24 4.37
N LEU A 268 -2.93 31.28 5.68
CA LEU A 268 -4.02 30.57 6.37
C LEU A 268 -5.42 31.02 5.90
N HIS A 269 -5.58 32.28 5.52
CA HIS A 269 -6.86 32.80 5.02
C HIS A 269 -7.27 32.21 3.65
N ALA A 270 -6.33 31.63 2.90
CA ALA A 270 -6.61 30.94 1.64
C ALA A 270 -7.05 29.47 1.85
N ILE A 271 -7.03 28.97 3.09
CA ILE A 271 -7.34 27.58 3.42
C ILE A 271 -8.78 27.45 3.92
N GLU A 272 -9.54 26.54 3.34
CA GLU A 272 -10.90 26.16 3.76
C GLU A 272 -10.82 25.07 4.83
N SER A 273 -9.97 24.04 4.62
CA SER A 273 -9.87 22.91 5.53
C SER A 273 -8.50 22.23 5.48
N ILE A 274 -8.13 21.62 6.60
CA ILE A 274 -6.89 20.88 6.81
C ILE A 274 -7.23 19.42 7.12
N GLY A 275 -6.47 18.49 6.58
CA GLY A 275 -6.53 17.09 6.88
C GLY A 275 -5.16 16.50 7.18
N VAL A 276 -5.06 15.73 8.25
CA VAL A 276 -3.82 15.05 8.63
C VAL A 276 -4.14 13.57 8.86
N ALA A 277 -3.40 12.70 8.22
CA ALA A 277 -3.65 11.28 8.32
C ALA A 277 -2.36 10.44 8.37
N THR A 278 -2.41 9.37 9.12
CA THR A 278 -1.29 8.42 9.23
C THR A 278 -1.81 7.02 9.53
N ASN A 279 -0.94 6.05 9.33
CA ASN A 279 -1.09 4.73 9.91
C ASN A 279 -0.30 4.66 11.22
N ASN A 280 -0.74 3.85 12.18
CA ASN A 280 0.04 3.58 13.38
C ASN A 280 1.23 2.65 13.05
N SER A 281 2.27 2.75 13.86
CA SER A 281 3.27 1.69 13.89
C SER A 281 2.62 0.42 14.45
N TYR A 282 2.73 -0.69 13.78
CA TYR A 282 2.26 -1.99 14.26
C TYR A 282 3.15 -2.55 15.38
#